data_b7a040dfb38de552c6ec3b985ed65241
#
_entry.id   b7a040dfb38de552c6ec3b985ed65241
#
_cell.length_a   1.000
_cell.length_b   1.000
_cell.length_c   1.000
_cell.angle_alpha   90.00
_cell.angle_beta   90.00
_cell.angle_gamma   90.00
#
_symmetry.space_group_name_H-M   'P 1'
#
loop_
_entity.id
_entity.type
_entity.pdbx_description
1 polymer ?
#
loop_
_entity_poly.entity_id
_entity_poly.type
_entity_poly.pdbx_seq_one_letter_code
_entity_poly.pdbx_strand_id
1 'polypeptide(L)'
;LQKLSNGEIFKRKKETLDSLALCETCNPLLEAQFLDLSDIKRKEKGIDVWIASDILKFGVIENKCDVCVLISGDADFVPALNIIKSRGKEILTAMTPLGYSRELIYKFPYFIIKKITLLKCFRDYKGRTIK
;
A
#
# COMPACT_ATOMS: atom_id res chain seq x y z
N LEU A 1 11.67 -7.60 -3.23
CA LEU A 1 10.69 -7.52 -4.33
C LEU A 1 11.41 -7.06 -5.59
N GLN A 2 11.60 -7.95 -6.58
CA GLN A 2 12.13 -7.56 -7.90
C GLN A 2 11.09 -6.65 -8.58
N LYS A 3 11.44 -5.37 -8.72
CA LYS A 3 10.66 -4.46 -9.56
C LYS A 3 10.87 -4.86 -11.01
N LEU A 4 9.79 -5.22 -11.71
CA LEU A 4 9.85 -5.45 -13.14
C LEU A 4 10.32 -4.18 -13.84
N SER A 5 11.26 -4.30 -14.76
CA SER A 5 11.68 -3.20 -15.63
C SER A 5 10.54 -2.80 -16.56
N ASN A 6 10.57 -1.56 -17.09
CA ASN A 6 9.57 -1.14 -18.08
C ASN A 6 9.58 -2.06 -19.31
N GLY A 7 10.73 -2.60 -19.68
CA GLY A 7 10.86 -3.57 -20.78
C GLY A 7 10.13 -4.88 -20.50
N GLU A 8 10.22 -5.40 -19.28
CA GLU A 8 9.49 -6.62 -18.89
C GLU A 8 7.98 -6.40 -18.83
N ILE A 9 7.54 -5.23 -18.34
CA ILE A 9 6.12 -4.85 -18.32
C ILE A 9 5.60 -4.75 -19.76
N PHE A 10 6.33 -4.08 -20.63
CA PHE A 10 5.98 -3.95 -22.05
C PHE A 10 5.87 -5.32 -22.71
N LYS A 11 6.86 -6.19 -22.51
CA LYS A 11 6.86 -7.55 -23.07
C LYS A 11 5.63 -8.34 -22.65
N ARG A 12 5.31 -8.35 -21.35
CA ARG A 12 4.11 -9.06 -20.84
C ARG A 12 2.80 -8.49 -21.38
N LYS A 13 2.70 -7.17 -21.50
CA LYS A 13 1.53 -6.52 -22.11
C LYS A 13 1.38 -6.91 -23.56
N LYS A 14 2.49 -6.95 -24.31
CA LYS A 14 2.48 -7.36 -25.70
C LYS A 14 2.07 -8.83 -25.88
N GLU A 15 2.64 -9.74 -25.10
CA GLU A 15 2.26 -11.15 -25.08
C GLU A 15 0.76 -11.34 -24.78
N THR A 16 0.20 -10.55 -23.86
CA THR A 16 -1.24 -10.57 -23.57
C THR A 16 -2.06 -10.08 -24.75
N LEU A 17 -1.65 -8.98 -25.38
CA LEU A 17 -2.34 -8.42 -26.54
C LEU A 17 -2.34 -9.39 -27.73
N ASP A 18 -1.18 -9.99 -28.00
CA ASP A 18 -1.00 -10.98 -29.08
C ASP A 18 -1.88 -12.22 -28.86
N SER A 19 -2.17 -12.58 -27.61
CA SER A 19 -3.05 -13.70 -27.26
C SER A 19 -4.54 -13.45 -27.50
N LEU A 20 -4.96 -12.18 -27.70
CA LEU A 20 -6.37 -11.82 -27.81
C LEU A 20 -6.96 -12.00 -29.22
N ALA A 21 -6.18 -12.39 -30.22
CA ALA A 21 -6.65 -12.63 -31.61
C ALA A 21 -7.55 -11.50 -32.17
N LEU A 22 -7.12 -10.24 -31.99
CA LEU A 22 -7.89 -9.07 -32.38
C LEU A 22 -7.94 -8.87 -33.89
N CYS A 23 -9.01 -8.24 -34.39
CA CYS A 23 -9.14 -7.89 -35.81
C CYS A 23 -8.11 -6.81 -36.22
N GLU A 24 -7.82 -6.74 -37.52
CA GLU A 24 -6.86 -5.80 -38.09
C GLU A 24 -7.16 -4.32 -37.80
N THR A 25 -8.45 -3.97 -37.61
CA THR A 25 -8.86 -2.60 -37.26
C THR A 25 -8.71 -2.28 -35.78
N CYS A 26 -8.97 -3.24 -34.89
CA CYS A 26 -8.94 -3.03 -33.45
C CYS A 26 -7.54 -3.15 -32.88
N ASN A 27 -6.68 -3.97 -33.48
CA ASN A 27 -5.35 -4.24 -32.98
C ASN A 27 -4.46 -2.99 -32.85
N PRO A 28 -4.33 -2.12 -33.88
CA PRO A 28 -3.51 -0.90 -33.79
C PRO A 28 -4.00 0.08 -32.72
N LEU A 29 -5.32 0.20 -32.54
CA LEU A 29 -5.92 1.12 -31.58
C LEU A 29 -5.66 0.66 -30.14
N LEU A 30 -5.86 -0.64 -29.89
CA LEU A 30 -5.59 -1.23 -28.58
C LEU A 30 -4.10 -1.31 -28.28
N GLU A 31 -3.27 -1.57 -29.28
CA GLU A 31 -1.82 -1.59 -29.13
C GLU A 31 -1.30 -0.22 -28.67
N ALA A 32 -1.74 0.86 -29.29
CA ALA A 32 -1.32 2.21 -28.92
C ALA A 32 -1.70 2.56 -27.48
N GLN A 33 -2.91 2.20 -27.04
CA GLN A 33 -3.38 2.50 -25.67
C GLN A 33 -2.83 1.50 -24.63
N PHE A 34 -2.81 0.22 -24.96
CA PHE A 34 -2.46 -0.83 -24.00
C PHE A 34 -0.96 -0.92 -23.75
N LEU A 35 -0.14 -0.64 -24.77
CA LEU A 35 1.33 -0.62 -24.65
C LEU A 35 1.88 0.74 -24.20
N ASP A 36 1.04 1.77 -24.09
CA ASP A 36 1.46 3.02 -23.50
C ASP A 36 1.86 2.80 -22.03
N LEU A 37 3.11 3.15 -21.72
CA LEU A 37 3.68 3.04 -20.38
C LEU A 37 3.74 4.38 -19.63
N SER A 38 3.28 5.47 -20.25
CA SER A 38 3.34 6.83 -19.68
C SER A 38 2.54 6.94 -18.38
N ASP A 39 1.39 6.25 -18.31
CA ASP A 39 0.48 6.26 -17.17
C ASP A 39 0.68 5.08 -16.18
N ILE A 40 1.73 4.30 -16.33
CA ILE A 40 2.01 3.22 -15.36
C ILE A 40 2.37 3.84 -14.01
N LYS A 41 1.35 4.03 -13.20
CA LYS A 41 1.53 4.26 -11.77
C LYS A 41 2.14 2.99 -11.18
N ARG A 42 3.42 3.07 -10.82
CA ARG A 42 4.10 1.99 -10.09
C ARG A 42 3.38 1.80 -8.77
N LYS A 43 2.48 0.83 -8.70
CA LYS A 43 1.89 0.43 -7.42
C LYS A 43 2.96 -0.32 -6.63
N GLU A 44 3.28 0.20 -5.48
CA GLU A 44 4.03 -0.55 -4.49
C GLU A 44 3.18 -1.76 -4.09
N LYS A 45 3.75 -2.95 -4.17
CA LYS A 45 3.06 -4.18 -3.76
C LYS A 45 3.75 -4.79 -2.57
N GLY A 46 2.96 -5.28 -1.63
CA GLY A 46 3.45 -6.06 -0.50
C GLY A 46 3.89 -5.24 0.71
N ILE A 47 3.79 -3.89 0.70
CA ILE A 47 4.14 -3.08 1.86
C ILE A 47 3.26 -3.43 3.05
N ASP A 48 1.95 -3.59 2.84
CA ASP A 48 1.01 -3.93 3.90
C ASP A 48 1.33 -5.29 4.52
N VAL A 49 1.72 -6.26 3.69
CA VAL A 49 2.16 -7.59 4.16
C VAL A 49 3.44 -7.47 4.99
N TRP A 50 4.39 -6.63 4.58
CA TRP A 50 5.61 -6.38 5.34
C TRP A 50 5.32 -5.75 6.69
N ILE A 51 4.49 -4.70 6.73
CA ILE A 51 4.08 -4.03 7.97
C ILE A 51 3.36 -5.01 8.89
N ALA A 52 2.38 -5.78 8.38
CA ALA A 52 1.68 -6.79 9.17
C ALA A 52 2.63 -7.85 9.72
N SER A 53 3.60 -8.30 8.92
CA SER A 53 4.61 -9.27 9.34
C SER A 53 5.52 -8.70 10.44
N ASP A 54 5.93 -7.45 10.33
CA ASP A 54 6.76 -6.78 11.35
C ASP A 54 5.99 -6.58 12.66
N ILE A 55 4.70 -6.21 12.58
CA ILE A 55 3.82 -6.12 13.75
C ILE A 55 3.80 -7.47 14.51
N LEU A 56 3.60 -8.57 13.79
CA LEU A 56 3.57 -9.91 14.40
C LEU A 56 4.94 -10.34 14.91
N LYS A 57 5.99 -10.06 14.16
CA LYS A 57 7.37 -10.37 14.54
C LYS A 57 7.76 -9.69 15.84
N PHE A 58 7.62 -8.36 15.91
CA PHE A 58 8.05 -7.60 17.09
C PHE A 58 7.09 -7.73 18.27
N GLY A 59 5.79 -7.78 18.00
CA GLY A 59 4.78 -7.83 19.06
C GLY A 59 4.56 -9.22 19.65
N VAL A 60 4.73 -10.29 18.86
CA VAL A 60 4.42 -11.67 19.29
C VAL A 60 5.67 -12.52 19.40
N ILE A 61 6.46 -12.62 18.31
CA ILE A 61 7.56 -13.58 18.24
C ILE A 61 8.73 -13.11 19.11
N GLU A 62 9.18 -11.89 18.92
CA GLU A 62 10.32 -11.32 19.63
C GLU A 62 9.91 -10.63 20.95
N ASN A 63 8.63 -10.40 21.15
CA ASN A 63 8.06 -9.75 22.35
C ASN A 63 8.76 -8.44 22.74
N LYS A 64 9.06 -7.60 21.75
CA LYS A 64 9.86 -6.37 21.92
C LYS A 64 9.03 -5.13 22.23
N CYS A 65 7.71 -5.19 22.14
CA CYS A 65 6.83 -4.07 22.41
C CYS A 65 5.60 -4.49 23.20
N ASP A 66 5.10 -3.59 24.05
CA ASP A 66 3.87 -3.76 24.81
C ASP A 66 2.71 -2.98 24.18
N VAL A 67 3.03 -1.97 23.40
CA VAL A 67 2.07 -1.12 22.70
C VAL A 67 2.40 -1.13 21.22
N CYS A 68 1.40 -1.42 20.38
CA CYS A 68 1.48 -1.33 18.93
C CYS A 68 0.73 -0.09 18.46
N VAL A 69 1.42 0.84 17.81
CA VAL A 69 0.81 2.03 17.20
C VAL A 69 0.84 1.85 15.68
N LEU A 70 -0.33 1.64 15.08
CA LEU A 70 -0.46 1.56 13.62
C LEU A 70 -0.91 2.91 13.06
N ILE A 71 -0.14 3.46 12.14
CA ILE A 71 -0.53 4.67 11.39
C ILE A 71 -1.02 4.24 10.01
N SER A 72 -2.27 3.85 9.93
CA SER A 72 -2.94 3.45 8.67
C SER A 72 -4.45 3.49 8.84
N GLY A 73 -5.16 3.76 7.76
CA GLY A 73 -6.61 3.65 7.68
C GLY A 73 -7.12 2.33 7.08
N ASP A 74 -6.21 1.40 6.75
CA ASP A 74 -6.54 0.19 6.01
C ASP A 74 -6.99 -0.94 6.94
N ALA A 75 -8.12 -1.56 6.59
CA ALA A 75 -8.68 -2.70 7.32
C ALA A 75 -7.87 -4.00 7.14
N ASP A 76 -7.03 -4.09 6.15
CA ASP A 76 -6.21 -5.28 5.89
C ASP A 76 -5.27 -5.62 7.06
N PHE A 77 -5.01 -4.66 7.95
CA PHE A 77 -4.23 -4.87 9.18
C PHE A 77 -5.03 -5.47 10.33
N VAL A 78 -6.36 -5.49 10.28
CA VAL A 78 -7.23 -5.99 11.36
C VAL A 78 -6.86 -7.40 11.82
N PRO A 79 -6.61 -8.38 10.93
CA PRO A 79 -6.20 -9.71 11.36
C PRO A 79 -4.91 -9.73 12.19
N ALA A 80 -3.88 -8.99 11.78
CA ALA A 80 -2.62 -8.90 12.51
C ALA A 80 -2.80 -8.23 13.88
N LEU A 81 -3.58 -7.15 13.94
CA LEU A 81 -3.89 -6.44 15.18
C LEU A 81 -4.69 -7.31 16.16
N ASN A 82 -5.64 -8.12 15.68
CA ASN A 82 -6.37 -9.05 16.55
C ASN A 82 -5.43 -10.08 17.21
N ILE A 83 -4.44 -10.57 16.48
CA ILE A 83 -3.43 -11.47 17.05
C ILE A 83 -2.63 -10.79 18.15
N ILE A 84 -2.19 -9.56 17.92
CA ILE A 84 -1.48 -8.75 18.91
C ILE A 84 -2.34 -8.54 20.16
N LYS A 85 -3.61 -8.16 19.98
CA LYS A 85 -4.57 -7.96 21.07
C LYS A 85 -4.79 -9.24 21.87
N SER A 86 -4.90 -10.39 21.21
CA SER A 86 -5.06 -11.69 21.89
C SER A 86 -3.86 -12.09 22.74
N ARG A 87 -2.70 -11.49 22.50
CA ARG A 87 -1.48 -11.65 23.27
C ARG A 87 -1.33 -10.63 24.42
N GLY A 88 -2.40 -9.87 24.71
CA GLY A 88 -2.43 -8.93 25.81
C GLY A 88 -1.68 -7.63 25.55
N LYS A 89 -1.32 -7.35 24.30
CA LYS A 89 -0.66 -6.09 23.92
C LYS A 89 -1.68 -5.00 23.68
N GLU A 90 -1.32 -3.77 24.00
CA GLU A 90 -2.14 -2.60 23.69
C GLU A 90 -2.03 -2.22 22.22
N ILE A 91 -3.13 -1.76 21.64
CA ILE A 91 -3.19 -1.31 20.26
C ILE A 91 -3.75 0.09 20.22
N LEU A 92 -3.12 0.94 19.45
CA LEU A 92 -3.61 2.27 19.11
C LEU A 92 -3.51 2.46 17.61
N THR A 93 -4.59 2.90 16.97
CA THR A 93 -4.58 3.23 15.56
C THR A 93 -4.60 4.74 15.35
N ALA A 94 -3.79 5.23 14.42
CA ALA A 94 -3.75 6.63 14.03
C ALA A 94 -4.07 6.74 12.55
N MET A 95 -4.96 7.65 12.18
CA MET A 95 -5.40 7.76 10.80
C MET A 95 -5.64 9.21 10.40
N THR A 96 -5.60 9.46 9.09
CA THR A 96 -5.94 10.77 8.54
C THR A 96 -7.45 10.95 8.46
N PRO A 97 -7.97 12.19 8.38
CA PRO A 97 -9.41 12.45 8.30
C PRO A 97 -10.10 11.83 7.10
N LEU A 98 -9.35 11.48 6.05
CA LEU A 98 -9.86 10.87 4.84
C LEU A 98 -9.22 9.49 4.65
N GLY A 99 -10.03 8.51 4.23
CA GLY A 99 -9.53 7.19 3.84
C GLY A 99 -9.27 6.22 5.00
N TYR A 100 -10.12 6.21 6.01
CA TYR A 100 -10.04 5.23 7.08
C TYR A 100 -11.19 4.21 7.03
N SER A 101 -10.91 3.00 7.45
CA SER A 101 -11.89 1.93 7.59
C SER A 101 -12.71 2.09 8.87
N ARG A 102 -14.04 1.94 8.75
CA ARG A 102 -14.93 1.86 9.92
C ARG A 102 -14.59 0.67 10.82
N GLU A 103 -14.13 -0.41 10.25
CA GLU A 103 -13.77 -1.62 11.00
C GLU A 103 -12.65 -1.37 12.02
N LEU A 104 -11.62 -0.60 11.64
CA LEU A 104 -10.55 -0.20 12.57
C LEU A 104 -11.09 0.62 13.74
N ILE A 105 -11.98 1.59 13.47
CA ILE A 105 -12.57 2.46 14.48
C ILE A 105 -13.40 1.66 15.49
N TYR A 106 -14.17 0.68 15.02
CA TYR A 106 -15.00 -0.14 15.91
C TYR A 106 -14.24 -1.15 16.76
N LYS A 107 -13.09 -1.65 16.25
CA LYS A 107 -12.36 -2.74 16.90
C LYS A 107 -11.23 -2.27 17.82
N PHE A 108 -10.67 -1.10 17.57
CA PHE A 108 -9.46 -0.64 18.27
C PHE A 108 -9.58 0.82 18.70
N PRO A 109 -8.91 1.20 19.81
CA PRO A 109 -8.72 2.60 20.15
C PRO A 109 -8.05 3.36 19.00
N TYR A 110 -8.52 4.55 18.72
CA TYR A 110 -8.02 5.32 17.60
C TYR A 110 -7.92 6.80 17.90
N PHE A 111 -7.12 7.51 17.11
CA PHE A 111 -7.16 8.96 17.02
C PHE A 111 -7.02 9.43 15.57
N ILE A 112 -7.65 10.56 15.27
CA ILE A 112 -7.54 11.20 13.95
C ILE A 112 -6.43 12.24 13.99
N ILE A 113 -5.43 12.10 13.13
CA ILE A 113 -4.34 13.05 12.99
C ILE A 113 -4.90 14.33 12.37
N LYS A 114 -4.91 15.42 13.13
CA LYS A 114 -5.45 16.71 12.67
C LYS A 114 -4.62 17.25 11.51
N LYS A 115 -5.29 17.86 10.51
CA LYS A 115 -4.63 18.49 9.36
C LYS A 115 -3.54 19.48 9.79
N ILE A 116 -3.79 20.28 10.83
CA ILE A 116 -2.80 21.24 11.36
C ILE A 116 -1.52 20.57 11.85
N THR A 117 -1.63 19.37 12.44
CA THR A 117 -0.46 18.60 12.87
C THR A 117 0.35 18.12 11.67
N LEU A 118 -0.33 17.61 10.65
CA LEU A 118 0.32 17.20 9.40
C LEU A 118 1.03 18.37 8.73
N LEU A 119 0.40 19.54 8.67
CA LEU A 119 1.00 20.75 8.10
C LEU A 119 2.25 21.20 8.85
N LYS A 120 2.28 21.07 10.17
CA LYS A 120 3.48 21.39 10.97
C LYS A 120 4.64 20.42 10.72
N CYS A 121 4.35 19.20 10.31
CA CYS A 121 5.36 18.20 9.95
C CYS A 121 5.81 18.30 8.50
N PHE A 122 5.08 19.09 7.69
CA PHE A 122 5.40 19.26 6.29
C PHE A 122 6.70 20.05 6.15
N ARG A 123 7.67 19.47 5.49
CA ARG A 123 8.90 20.15 5.07
C ARG A 123 8.84 20.29 3.56
N ASP A 124 9.25 21.45 3.04
CA ASP A 124 9.41 21.62 1.60
C ASP A 124 10.32 20.50 1.09
N TYR A 125 9.69 19.55 0.43
CA TYR A 125 10.41 18.48 -0.23
C TYR A 125 11.07 19.11 -1.46
N LYS A 126 12.33 19.52 -1.32
CA LYS A 126 13.18 19.79 -2.49
C LYS A 126 13.38 18.46 -3.20
N GLY A 127 12.45 18.14 -4.10
CA GLY A 127 12.44 16.90 -4.83
C GLY A 127 13.81 16.67 -5.46
N ARG A 128 14.41 15.51 -5.21
CA ARG A 128 15.50 15.05 -6.07
C ARG A 128 14.89 14.94 -7.47
N THR A 129 15.30 15.81 -8.36
CA THR A 129 15.02 15.64 -9.78
C THR A 129 15.59 14.28 -10.16
N ILE A 130 14.73 13.31 -10.35
CA ILE A 130 15.14 12.03 -10.89
C ILE A 130 15.48 12.30 -12.35
N LYS A 131 16.78 12.37 -12.66
CA LYS A 131 17.27 12.38 -14.02
C LYS A 131 17.03 11.02 -14.67
#